data_8be193e937ec489bf8b6aedf2404e58c
#
_entry.id   8be193e937ec489bf8b6aedf2404e58c
#
_cell.length_a   1.000
_cell.length_b   1.000
_cell.length_c   1.000
_cell.angle_alpha   90.00
_cell.angle_beta   90.00
_cell.angle_gamma   90.00
#
_symmetry.space_group_name_H-M   'P 1'
#
loop_
_entity.id
_entity.type
_entity.pdbx_description
1 polymer ?
#
loop_
_entity_poly.entity_id
_entity_poly.type
_entity_poly.pdbx_seq_one_letter_code
_entity_poly.pdbx_strand_id
1 'polypeptide(L)'
;WQKVLDNLKPGDYVFIQFGHNDEKADPKRHTDPETTFADNLRRYVRETREKGGIPVLFNSVVRRCWFVEKEKNDDDEKLRTTTFDAEEKINSDTLVDTHGAYAIVPRKIAMEMNVIFVDATRITHDIESQLGAVESRKLHMWFLPGEVASIPKGRKDNTHYNVYGAHIVANALADAIAEQVPGLKKHVCHYDYVVSAIGRGNYLCLQDAVDAVKVGEKATILILGGNWKKPVHTEGKKIKLVKRWGANISRD
;
A
#
# COMPACT_ATOMS: atom_id res chain seq x y z
N TRP A 1 -12.28 7.52 -14.80
CA TRP A 1 -11.19 8.38 -15.29
C TRP A 1 -11.68 9.79 -15.60
N GLN A 2 -12.81 9.97 -16.29
CA GLN A 2 -13.32 11.30 -16.68
C GLN A 2 -13.39 12.27 -15.48
N LYS A 3 -13.90 11.83 -14.33
CA LYS A 3 -13.93 12.66 -13.11
C LYS A 3 -12.57 13.19 -12.65
N VAL A 4 -11.50 12.45 -12.93
CA VAL A 4 -10.12 12.92 -12.65
C VAL A 4 -9.76 14.03 -13.61
N LEU A 5 -9.95 13.82 -14.91
CA LEU A 5 -9.65 14.79 -15.96
C LEU A 5 -10.42 16.10 -15.81
N ASP A 6 -11.70 16.04 -15.36
CA ASP A 6 -12.54 17.22 -15.17
C ASP A 6 -12.05 18.13 -14.03
N ASN A 7 -11.29 17.55 -13.07
CA ASN A 7 -10.77 18.28 -11.91
C ASN A 7 -9.27 18.58 -11.99
N LEU A 8 -8.58 18.03 -12.99
CA LEU A 8 -7.14 18.17 -13.15
C LEU A 8 -6.75 19.60 -13.54
N LYS A 9 -5.74 20.13 -12.86
CA LYS A 9 -5.19 21.47 -13.10
C LYS A 9 -3.78 21.37 -13.67
N PRO A 10 -3.35 22.34 -14.47
CA PRO A 10 -1.96 22.41 -14.90
C PRO A 10 -0.99 22.38 -13.72
N GLY A 11 0.05 21.52 -13.80
CA GLY A 11 1.04 21.31 -12.75
C GLY A 11 0.67 20.25 -11.71
N ASP A 12 -0.54 19.69 -11.73
CA ASP A 12 -0.90 18.56 -10.87
C ASP A 12 -0.12 17.30 -11.26
N TYR A 13 0.33 16.54 -10.26
CA TYR A 13 0.91 15.21 -10.47
C TYR A 13 -0.18 14.15 -10.45
N VAL A 14 -0.19 13.29 -11.46
CA VAL A 14 -1.14 12.17 -11.56
C VAL A 14 -0.39 10.87 -11.38
N PHE A 15 -0.60 10.21 -10.24
CA PHE A 15 -0.02 8.90 -9.94
C PHE A 15 -0.92 7.79 -10.49
N ILE A 16 -0.39 7.03 -11.46
CA ILE A 16 -1.12 6.04 -12.23
C ILE A 16 -0.56 4.65 -11.89
N GLN A 17 -1.34 3.85 -11.18
CA GLN A 17 -1.01 2.47 -10.83
C GLN A 17 -2.19 1.56 -11.18
N PHE A 18 -1.99 0.66 -12.14
CA PHE A 18 -2.93 -0.36 -12.56
C PHE A 18 -2.19 -1.69 -12.83
N GLY A 19 -2.91 -2.75 -13.17
CA GLY A 19 -2.37 -4.07 -13.50
C GLY A 19 -2.89 -5.18 -12.58
N HIS A 20 -3.06 -4.90 -11.30
CA HIS A 20 -3.43 -5.87 -10.28
C HIS A 20 -4.80 -6.57 -10.51
N ASN A 21 -5.75 -5.85 -11.09
CA ASN A 21 -7.05 -6.40 -11.48
C ASN A 21 -7.15 -6.70 -12.98
N ASP A 22 -6.29 -6.11 -13.78
CA ASP A 22 -6.26 -6.27 -15.23
C ASP A 22 -5.90 -7.70 -15.66
N GLU A 23 -5.12 -8.40 -14.85
CA GLU A 23 -4.75 -9.80 -15.05
C GLU A 23 -5.86 -10.82 -14.71
N LYS A 24 -6.95 -10.38 -14.04
CA LYS A 24 -8.05 -11.27 -13.66
C LYS A 24 -8.80 -11.77 -14.89
N ALA A 25 -9.26 -13.02 -14.85
CA ALA A 25 -10.02 -13.61 -15.94
C ALA A 25 -11.44 -13.03 -16.13
N ASP A 26 -11.92 -12.21 -15.18
CA ASP A 26 -13.22 -11.53 -15.27
C ASP A 26 -13.23 -10.53 -16.44
N PRO A 27 -14.08 -10.72 -17.47
CA PRO A 27 -14.11 -9.86 -18.67
C PRO A 27 -14.39 -8.38 -18.39
N LYS A 28 -14.95 -8.06 -17.21
CA LYS A 28 -15.21 -6.67 -16.81
C LYS A 28 -13.96 -5.93 -16.35
N ARG A 29 -12.91 -6.66 -16.02
CA ARG A 29 -11.64 -6.13 -15.50
C ARG A 29 -10.46 -6.46 -16.38
N HIS A 30 -10.53 -7.62 -17.06
CA HIS A 30 -9.43 -8.14 -17.86
C HIS A 30 -9.03 -7.20 -18.98
N THR A 31 -7.72 -7.02 -19.14
CA THR A 31 -7.09 -6.40 -20.30
C THR A 31 -5.94 -7.29 -20.76
N ASP A 32 -5.57 -7.21 -22.03
CA ASP A 32 -4.35 -7.86 -22.51
C ASP A 32 -3.14 -6.96 -22.21
N PRO A 33 -2.04 -7.48 -21.64
CA PRO A 33 -0.94 -6.66 -21.15
C PRO A 33 -0.23 -5.87 -22.24
N GLU A 34 0.02 -6.47 -23.42
CA GLU A 34 0.80 -5.82 -24.48
C GLU A 34 -0.06 -4.94 -25.41
N THR A 35 -1.38 -5.06 -25.36
CA THR A 35 -2.33 -4.29 -26.18
C THR A 35 -3.21 -3.38 -25.34
N THR A 36 -4.36 -3.85 -24.88
CA THR A 36 -5.38 -3.00 -24.23
C THR A 36 -4.93 -2.38 -22.92
N PHE A 37 -4.12 -3.08 -22.11
CA PHE A 37 -3.53 -2.51 -20.91
C PHE A 37 -2.50 -1.42 -21.25
N ALA A 38 -1.58 -1.72 -22.16
CA ALA A 38 -0.58 -0.77 -22.62
C ALA A 38 -1.21 0.48 -23.24
N ASP A 39 -2.24 0.30 -24.08
CA ASP A 39 -2.96 1.43 -24.72
C ASP A 39 -3.72 2.29 -23.71
N ASN A 40 -4.29 1.67 -22.67
CA ASN A 40 -4.89 2.42 -21.57
C ASN A 40 -3.86 3.27 -20.82
N LEU A 41 -2.67 2.74 -20.54
CA LEU A 41 -1.59 3.51 -19.89
C LEU A 41 -1.13 4.68 -20.78
N ARG A 42 -0.93 4.45 -22.08
CA ARG A 42 -0.60 5.51 -23.06
C ARG A 42 -1.67 6.59 -23.08
N ARG A 43 -2.94 6.20 -23.07
CA ARG A 43 -4.08 7.12 -23.03
C ARG A 43 -4.06 7.96 -21.76
N TYR A 44 -3.89 7.37 -20.57
CA TYR A 44 -3.84 8.12 -19.30
C TYR A 44 -2.69 9.12 -19.28
N VAL A 45 -1.53 8.75 -19.79
CA VAL A 45 -0.36 9.65 -19.91
C VAL A 45 -0.67 10.82 -20.82
N ARG A 46 -1.20 10.56 -22.03
CA ARG A 46 -1.52 11.59 -23.01
C ARG A 46 -2.56 12.56 -22.50
N GLU A 47 -3.70 12.05 -22.02
CA GLU A 47 -4.81 12.88 -21.52
C GLU A 47 -4.41 13.69 -20.28
N THR A 48 -3.54 13.15 -19.42
CA THR A 48 -2.95 13.93 -18.30
C THR A 48 -2.14 15.11 -18.83
N ARG A 49 -1.28 14.89 -19.83
CA ARG A 49 -0.45 15.96 -20.42
C ARG A 49 -1.27 17.00 -21.16
N GLU A 50 -2.33 16.60 -21.86
CA GLU A 50 -3.26 17.50 -22.54
C GLU A 50 -3.93 18.49 -21.57
N LYS A 51 -4.11 18.08 -20.32
CA LYS A 51 -4.60 18.95 -19.22
C LYS A 51 -3.51 19.75 -18.51
N GLY A 52 -2.26 19.64 -18.94
CA GLY A 52 -1.10 20.26 -18.31
C GLY A 52 -0.63 19.58 -17.02
N GLY A 53 -1.14 18.37 -16.73
CA GLY A 53 -0.71 17.56 -15.60
C GLY A 53 0.60 16.79 -15.88
N ILE A 54 1.21 16.30 -14.84
CA ILE A 54 2.49 15.56 -14.86
C ILE A 54 2.19 14.10 -14.49
N PRO A 55 2.21 13.15 -15.47
CA PRO A 55 1.96 11.75 -15.18
C PRO A 55 3.17 11.11 -14.51
N VAL A 56 2.93 10.22 -13.54
CA VAL A 56 3.90 9.36 -12.90
C VAL A 56 3.33 7.94 -12.93
N LEU A 57 4.03 7.04 -13.63
CA LEU A 57 3.61 5.64 -13.73
C LEU A 57 4.22 4.79 -12.63
N PHE A 58 3.43 3.85 -12.15
CA PHE A 58 3.83 2.80 -11.23
C PHE A 58 3.46 1.44 -11.83
N ASN A 59 4.24 0.42 -11.52
CA ASN A 59 3.76 -0.95 -11.64
C ASN A 59 3.03 -1.38 -10.36
N SER A 60 2.44 -2.58 -10.37
CA SER A 60 1.71 -3.14 -9.22
C SER A 60 2.64 -3.40 -8.04
N VAL A 61 2.13 -3.22 -6.83
CA VAL A 61 2.76 -3.81 -5.64
C VAL A 61 2.68 -5.34 -5.74
N VAL A 62 3.60 -6.07 -5.11
CA VAL A 62 3.57 -7.54 -5.13
C VAL A 62 2.39 -8.08 -4.32
N ARG A 63 1.96 -9.30 -4.64
CA ARG A 63 1.21 -10.13 -3.70
C ARG A 63 2.20 -10.90 -2.84
N ARG A 64 1.83 -11.15 -1.61
CA ARG A 64 2.56 -12.04 -0.72
C ARG A 64 2.33 -13.49 -1.18
N CYS A 65 3.12 -13.96 -2.15
CA CYS A 65 3.04 -15.30 -2.69
C CYS A 65 4.35 -16.06 -2.45
N TRP A 66 4.29 -17.04 -1.55
CA TRP A 66 5.41 -17.93 -1.21
C TRP A 66 5.10 -19.37 -1.65
N PHE A 67 4.37 -19.48 -2.75
CA PHE A 67 3.89 -20.75 -3.25
C PHE A 67 4.03 -20.83 -4.78
N VAL A 68 4.67 -21.88 -5.26
CA VAL A 68 4.79 -22.19 -6.68
C VAL A 68 3.81 -23.30 -7.01
N GLU A 69 2.85 -23.03 -7.88
CA GLU A 69 1.97 -24.02 -8.49
C GLU A 69 2.33 -24.23 -9.97
N LYS A 70 2.14 -25.47 -10.44
CA LYS A 70 2.24 -25.78 -11.88
C LYS A 70 1.02 -25.28 -12.67
N GLU A 71 -0.08 -25.01 -11.98
CA GLU A 71 -1.34 -24.51 -12.51
C GLU A 71 -1.63 -23.12 -11.94
N LYS A 72 -2.45 -22.33 -12.65
CA LYS A 72 -2.76 -20.92 -12.27
C LYS A 72 -3.08 -20.75 -10.79
N ASN A 73 -2.39 -19.85 -10.15
CA ASN A 73 -2.51 -19.54 -8.74
C ASN A 73 -3.76 -18.68 -8.44
N ASP A 74 -4.88 -19.34 -8.15
CA ASP A 74 -6.09 -18.72 -7.59
C ASP A 74 -6.10 -18.73 -6.05
N ASP A 75 -4.97 -19.10 -5.42
CA ASP A 75 -4.89 -19.42 -4.01
C ASP A 75 -5.24 -18.25 -3.10
N ASP A 76 -4.92 -17.03 -3.54
CA ASP A 76 -5.22 -15.83 -2.76
C ASP A 76 -6.73 -15.55 -2.62
N GLU A 77 -7.51 -15.73 -3.68
CA GLU A 77 -8.97 -15.61 -3.58
C GLU A 77 -9.59 -16.77 -2.79
N LYS A 78 -9.09 -17.98 -2.96
CA LYS A 78 -9.50 -19.15 -2.19
C LYS A 78 -9.18 -18.97 -0.70
N LEU A 79 -7.95 -18.58 -0.37
CA LEU A 79 -7.54 -18.35 1.01
C LEU A 79 -8.42 -17.31 1.71
N ARG A 80 -8.80 -16.24 1.03
CA ARG A 80 -9.63 -15.16 1.55
C ARG A 80 -11.09 -15.55 1.72
N THR A 81 -11.62 -16.47 0.90
CA THR A 81 -13.02 -16.89 0.88
C THR A 81 -13.29 -18.17 1.65
N THR A 82 -12.24 -18.90 2.06
CA THR A 82 -12.34 -20.12 2.87
C THR A 82 -12.57 -19.81 4.35
N THR A 83 -12.77 -20.85 5.16
CA THR A 83 -12.81 -20.71 6.62
C THR A 83 -11.44 -20.25 7.14
N PHE A 84 -11.43 -19.57 8.27
CA PHE A 84 -10.18 -19.09 8.89
C PHE A 84 -9.16 -20.21 9.15
N ASP A 85 -9.63 -21.45 9.32
CA ASP A 85 -8.81 -22.65 9.60
C ASP A 85 -8.02 -23.16 8.38
N ALA A 86 -8.33 -22.66 7.16
CA ALA A 86 -7.61 -23.05 5.96
C ALA A 86 -6.11 -22.77 6.10
N GLU A 87 -5.29 -23.79 5.87
CA GLU A 87 -3.83 -23.64 5.89
C GLU A 87 -3.35 -22.84 4.69
N GLU A 88 -2.41 -21.95 4.94
CA GLU A 88 -1.67 -21.28 3.88
C GLU A 88 -0.62 -22.24 3.30
N LYS A 89 -0.55 -22.30 1.97
CA LYS A 89 0.51 -23.06 1.30
C LYS A 89 1.76 -22.20 1.21
N ILE A 90 2.87 -22.76 1.68
CA ILE A 90 4.22 -22.20 1.54
C ILE A 90 5.12 -23.33 1.05
N ASN A 91 5.66 -23.20 -0.16
CA ASN A 91 6.59 -24.17 -0.76
C ASN A 91 7.70 -23.51 -1.59
N SER A 92 7.89 -22.18 -1.41
CA SER A 92 8.96 -21.43 -2.04
C SER A 92 9.75 -20.64 -1.01
N ASP A 93 11.07 -20.65 -1.15
CA ASP A 93 11.99 -19.86 -0.31
C ASP A 93 12.13 -18.41 -0.82
N THR A 94 11.54 -18.11 -1.97
CA THR A 94 11.54 -16.78 -2.58
C THR A 94 10.12 -16.32 -2.87
N LEU A 95 9.91 -15.00 -2.81
CA LEU A 95 8.65 -14.40 -3.18
C LEU A 95 8.39 -14.62 -4.68
N VAL A 96 7.22 -15.17 -5.03
CA VAL A 96 6.86 -15.52 -6.40
C VAL A 96 6.14 -14.36 -7.07
N ASP A 97 6.61 -13.96 -8.26
CA ASP A 97 5.90 -12.97 -9.07
C ASP A 97 4.58 -13.56 -9.59
N THR A 98 3.50 -12.84 -9.35
CA THR A 98 2.14 -13.21 -9.78
C THR A 98 1.59 -12.29 -10.87
N HIS A 99 2.31 -11.23 -11.24
CA HIS A 99 1.84 -10.20 -12.18
C HIS A 99 2.39 -10.36 -13.58
N GLY A 100 3.55 -11.01 -13.74
CA GLY A 100 4.16 -11.25 -15.05
C GLY A 100 4.26 -9.99 -15.91
N ALA A 101 3.69 -10.01 -17.12
CA ALA A 101 3.76 -8.90 -18.04
C ALA A 101 3.13 -7.59 -17.52
N TYR A 102 2.11 -7.67 -16.65
CA TYR A 102 1.47 -6.48 -16.06
C TYR A 102 2.41 -5.71 -15.11
N ALA A 103 3.42 -6.35 -14.52
CA ALA A 103 4.46 -5.66 -13.76
C ALA A 103 5.51 -4.98 -14.66
N ILE A 104 5.71 -5.51 -15.89
CA ILE A 104 6.75 -5.08 -16.84
C ILE A 104 6.27 -3.93 -17.72
N VAL A 105 5.05 -4.02 -18.25
CA VAL A 105 4.50 -3.08 -19.25
C VAL A 105 4.50 -1.63 -18.77
N PRO A 106 4.16 -1.26 -17.51
CA PRO A 106 4.20 0.13 -17.09
C PRO A 106 5.58 0.77 -17.23
N ARG A 107 6.67 0.03 -16.98
CA ARG A 107 8.04 0.49 -17.21
C ARG A 107 8.32 0.72 -18.71
N LYS A 108 7.90 -0.21 -19.58
CA LYS A 108 8.06 -0.08 -21.05
C LYS A 108 7.38 1.21 -21.54
N ILE A 109 6.12 1.45 -21.11
CA ILE A 109 5.37 2.64 -21.51
C ILE A 109 5.98 3.93 -20.93
N ALA A 110 6.49 3.88 -19.69
CA ALA A 110 7.19 5.02 -19.10
C ALA A 110 8.43 5.41 -19.92
N MET A 111 9.22 4.44 -20.36
CA MET A 111 10.37 4.66 -21.22
C MET A 111 9.96 5.17 -22.62
N GLU A 112 8.96 4.55 -23.23
CA GLU A 112 8.43 4.91 -24.56
C GLU A 112 7.95 6.37 -24.59
N MET A 113 7.22 6.77 -23.57
CA MET A 113 6.58 8.08 -23.50
C MET A 113 7.39 9.13 -22.72
N ASN A 114 8.59 8.78 -22.24
CA ASN A 114 9.44 9.63 -21.39
C ASN A 114 8.66 10.17 -20.16
N VAL A 115 8.12 9.24 -19.36
CA VAL A 115 7.35 9.50 -18.14
C VAL A 115 8.14 9.04 -16.92
N ILE A 116 7.99 9.76 -15.80
CA ILE A 116 8.54 9.34 -14.51
C ILE A 116 7.96 7.98 -14.13
N PHE A 117 8.83 7.05 -13.72
CA PHE A 117 8.44 5.71 -13.32
C PHE A 117 8.94 5.37 -11.92
N VAL A 118 8.03 4.86 -11.08
CA VAL A 118 8.35 4.35 -9.74
C VAL A 118 8.10 2.84 -9.73
N ASP A 119 9.14 2.08 -9.44
CA ASP A 119 9.10 0.60 -9.42
C ASP A 119 8.52 0.07 -8.10
N ALA A 120 7.20 0.14 -7.98
CA ALA A 120 6.50 -0.33 -6.79
C ALA A 120 6.62 -1.85 -6.61
N THR A 121 6.70 -2.62 -7.71
CA THR A 121 6.94 -4.07 -7.66
C THR A 121 8.26 -4.37 -6.96
N ARG A 122 9.37 -3.76 -7.40
CA ARG A 122 10.69 -3.98 -6.80
C ARG A 122 10.72 -3.55 -5.34
N ILE A 123 10.22 -2.34 -5.04
CA ILE A 123 10.22 -1.80 -3.67
C ILE A 123 9.47 -2.74 -2.72
N THR A 124 8.29 -3.19 -3.10
CA THR A 124 7.48 -4.07 -2.24
C THR A 124 8.00 -5.50 -2.21
N HIS A 125 8.58 -5.99 -3.32
CA HIS A 125 9.31 -7.27 -3.34
C HIS A 125 10.46 -7.28 -2.33
N ASP A 126 11.27 -6.22 -2.28
CA ASP A 126 12.40 -6.12 -1.36
C ASP A 126 11.92 -6.11 0.11
N ILE A 127 10.85 -5.35 0.41
CA ILE A 127 10.24 -5.31 1.75
C ILE A 127 9.72 -6.69 2.18
N GLU A 128 8.97 -7.37 1.32
CA GLU A 128 8.38 -8.68 1.59
C GLU A 128 9.46 -9.76 1.75
N SER A 129 10.48 -9.74 0.86
CA SER A 129 11.57 -10.70 0.86
C SER A 129 12.46 -10.59 2.09
N GLN A 130 12.72 -9.37 2.58
CA GLN A 130 13.46 -9.16 3.83
C GLN A 130 12.74 -9.71 5.05
N LEU A 131 11.41 -9.70 5.05
CA LEU A 131 10.61 -10.26 6.13
C LEU A 131 10.47 -11.79 6.03
N GLY A 132 10.50 -12.33 4.84
CA GLY A 132 10.28 -13.76 4.58
C GLY A 132 8.82 -14.18 4.71
N ALA A 133 8.57 -15.47 4.45
CA ALA A 133 7.24 -16.01 4.28
C ALA A 133 6.31 -15.83 5.49
N VAL A 134 6.81 -15.93 6.69
CA VAL A 134 5.99 -15.87 7.92
C VAL A 134 5.77 -14.43 8.37
N GLU A 135 6.86 -13.68 8.51
CA GLU A 135 6.79 -12.33 9.08
C GLU A 135 6.11 -11.31 8.15
N SER A 136 6.14 -11.53 6.83
CA SER A 136 5.45 -10.65 5.88
C SER A 136 3.92 -10.65 6.05
N ARG A 137 3.33 -11.66 6.71
CA ARG A 137 1.90 -11.66 7.08
C ARG A 137 1.48 -10.42 7.86
N LYS A 138 2.37 -9.83 8.67
CA LYS A 138 2.08 -8.63 9.45
C LYS A 138 1.77 -7.39 8.61
N LEU A 139 2.19 -7.38 7.36
CA LEU A 139 1.88 -6.29 6.43
C LEU A 139 0.47 -6.42 5.83
N HIS A 140 -0.07 -7.61 5.79
CA HIS A 140 -1.30 -7.94 5.09
C HIS A 140 -2.51 -8.06 6.01
N MET A 141 -3.70 -8.21 5.42
CA MET A 141 -4.95 -8.36 6.18
C MET A 141 -5.08 -9.78 6.77
N TRP A 142 -4.13 -10.12 7.63
CA TRP A 142 -4.11 -11.32 8.43
C TRP A 142 -4.57 -10.99 9.85
N PHE A 143 -5.81 -11.32 10.17
CA PHE A 143 -6.44 -11.02 11.45
C PHE A 143 -7.02 -12.28 12.06
N LEU A 144 -6.81 -12.46 13.36
CA LEU A 144 -7.49 -13.51 14.13
C LEU A 144 -9.00 -13.19 14.29
N PRO A 145 -9.84 -14.22 14.48
CA PRO A 145 -11.23 -13.98 14.84
C PRO A 145 -11.33 -13.08 16.07
N GLY A 146 -12.16 -12.04 15.97
CA GLY A 146 -12.36 -11.04 17.05
C GLY A 146 -11.29 -9.96 17.18
N GLU A 147 -10.17 -10.04 16.43
CA GLU A 147 -9.08 -9.05 16.50
C GLU A 147 -9.49 -7.67 15.95
N VAL A 148 -10.29 -7.65 14.90
CA VAL A 148 -10.77 -6.41 14.26
C VAL A 148 -12.30 -6.44 14.21
N ALA A 149 -12.94 -5.46 14.82
CA ALA A 149 -14.41 -5.41 14.95
C ALA A 149 -15.16 -5.49 13.60
N SER A 150 -14.61 -4.88 12.54
CA SER A 150 -15.19 -4.93 11.19
C SER A 150 -14.97 -6.27 10.47
N ILE A 151 -14.14 -7.16 11.03
CA ILE A 151 -13.79 -8.46 10.46
C ILE A 151 -13.88 -9.53 11.57
N PRO A 152 -15.06 -9.76 12.16
CA PRO A 152 -15.20 -10.56 13.38
C PRO A 152 -14.82 -12.05 13.20
N LYS A 153 -14.87 -12.56 11.97
CA LYS A 153 -14.49 -13.95 11.64
C LYS A 153 -12.98 -14.14 11.40
N GLY A 154 -12.19 -13.06 11.51
CA GLY A 154 -10.81 -13.07 11.06
C GLY A 154 -10.68 -13.05 9.54
N ARG A 155 -9.46 -12.97 9.05
CA ARG A 155 -9.16 -12.95 7.60
C ARG A 155 -7.73 -13.46 7.37
N LYS A 156 -7.53 -14.17 6.26
CA LYS A 156 -6.22 -14.48 5.68
C LYS A 156 -6.21 -13.93 4.26
N ASP A 157 -5.46 -12.88 4.02
CA ASP A 157 -5.45 -12.18 2.73
C ASP A 157 -4.01 -11.76 2.40
N ASN A 158 -3.48 -12.32 1.33
CA ASN A 158 -2.11 -12.13 0.86
C ASN A 158 -1.99 -10.98 -0.17
N THR A 159 -3.12 -10.36 -0.52
CA THR A 159 -3.17 -9.30 -1.53
C THR A 159 -3.23 -7.90 -0.90
N HIS A 160 -4.10 -7.72 0.09
CA HIS A 160 -4.39 -6.41 0.64
C HIS A 160 -3.56 -6.12 1.89
N TYR A 161 -2.91 -4.98 1.91
CA TYR A 161 -2.22 -4.50 3.10
C TYR A 161 -3.21 -4.12 4.20
N ASN A 162 -2.84 -4.40 5.43
CA ASN A 162 -3.46 -3.76 6.59
C ASN A 162 -2.92 -2.32 6.77
N VAL A 163 -3.39 -1.58 7.79
CA VAL A 163 -2.96 -0.18 8.00
C VAL A 163 -1.45 -0.09 8.26
N TYR A 164 -0.87 -1.05 8.98
CA TYR A 164 0.57 -1.09 9.23
C TYR A 164 1.37 -1.31 7.95
N GLY A 165 1.00 -2.31 7.14
CA GLY A 165 1.67 -2.60 5.87
C GLY A 165 1.52 -1.45 4.87
N ALA A 166 0.31 -0.87 4.77
CA ALA A 166 0.08 0.31 3.94
C ALA A 166 0.97 1.50 4.35
N HIS A 167 1.19 1.70 5.65
CA HIS A 167 2.09 2.73 6.16
C HIS A 167 3.55 2.48 5.75
N ILE A 168 4.05 1.24 5.91
CA ILE A 168 5.42 0.87 5.52
C ILE A 168 5.64 1.07 4.02
N VAL A 169 4.72 0.54 3.21
CA VAL A 169 4.80 0.64 1.74
C VAL A 169 4.66 2.09 1.28
N ALA A 170 3.74 2.87 1.86
CA ALA A 170 3.57 4.27 1.50
C ALA A 170 4.81 5.11 1.81
N ASN A 171 5.51 4.88 2.92
CA ASN A 171 6.77 5.55 3.23
C ASN A 171 7.84 5.24 2.17
N ALA A 172 8.02 3.97 1.82
CA ALA A 172 9.01 3.57 0.82
C ALA A 172 8.69 4.13 -0.58
N LEU A 173 7.42 4.14 -0.98
CA LEU A 173 6.98 4.75 -2.24
C LEU A 173 7.15 6.28 -2.22
N ALA A 174 6.86 6.94 -1.09
CA ALA A 174 7.04 8.39 -0.95
C ALA A 174 8.51 8.79 -1.08
N ASP A 175 9.44 8.00 -0.54
CA ASP A 175 10.88 8.22 -0.71
C ASP A 175 11.30 8.07 -2.17
N ALA A 176 10.85 7.01 -2.84
CA ALA A 176 11.12 6.81 -4.26
C ALA A 176 10.54 7.94 -5.13
N ILE A 177 9.35 8.46 -4.80
CA ILE A 177 8.76 9.64 -5.45
C ILE A 177 9.63 10.88 -5.19
N ALA A 178 10.10 11.09 -3.97
CA ALA A 178 10.95 12.24 -3.63
C ALA A 178 12.30 12.24 -4.39
N GLU A 179 12.82 11.05 -4.70
CA GLU A 179 14.02 10.89 -5.52
C GLU A 179 13.75 11.19 -7.00
N GLN A 180 12.64 10.68 -7.55
CA GLN A 180 12.27 10.81 -8.95
C GLN A 180 11.66 12.19 -9.28
N VAL A 181 11.03 12.83 -8.30
CA VAL A 181 10.31 14.12 -8.45
C VAL A 181 10.78 15.09 -7.37
N PRO A 182 11.94 15.76 -7.57
CA PRO A 182 12.53 16.64 -6.56
C PRO A 182 11.59 17.73 -6.03
N GLY A 183 10.66 18.21 -6.87
CA GLY A 183 9.63 19.18 -6.47
C GLY A 183 8.68 18.70 -5.38
N LEU A 184 8.49 17.38 -5.24
CA LEU A 184 7.64 16.78 -4.21
C LEU A 184 8.40 16.44 -2.92
N LYS A 185 9.72 16.43 -2.92
CA LYS A 185 10.54 16.05 -1.75
C LYS A 185 10.16 16.80 -0.48
N LYS A 186 9.89 18.11 -0.59
CA LYS A 186 9.48 18.96 0.54
C LYS A 186 8.11 18.64 1.12
N HIS A 187 7.31 17.84 0.41
CA HIS A 187 5.96 17.44 0.83
C HIS A 187 5.92 16.02 1.40
N VAL A 188 7.02 15.28 1.33
CA VAL A 188 7.09 13.94 1.94
C VAL A 188 7.12 14.08 3.45
N CYS A 189 6.23 13.33 4.10
CA CYS A 189 6.12 13.29 5.56
C CYS A 189 6.24 11.83 6.01
N HIS A 190 7.14 11.60 6.96
CA HIS A 190 7.29 10.30 7.61
C HIS A 190 6.62 10.32 8.99
N TYR A 191 6.07 9.17 9.34
CA TYR A 191 5.50 8.92 10.67
C TYR A 191 6.25 7.75 11.30
N ASP A 192 6.64 7.88 12.56
CA ASP A 192 7.37 6.83 13.27
C ASP A 192 6.43 5.69 13.67
N TYR A 193 5.20 6.05 14.06
CA TYR A 193 4.16 5.10 14.43
C TYR A 193 2.81 5.46 13.82
N VAL A 194 1.97 4.46 13.60
CA VAL A 194 0.57 4.61 13.24
C VAL A 194 -0.34 3.92 14.26
N VAL A 195 -1.33 4.64 14.76
CA VAL A 195 -2.40 4.14 15.63
C VAL A 195 -3.71 4.20 14.87
N SER A 196 -4.47 3.12 14.84
CA SER A 196 -5.67 3.05 14.01
C SER A 196 -6.81 2.34 14.70
N ALA A 197 -8.00 2.96 14.68
CA ALA A 197 -9.26 2.34 15.06
C ALA A 197 -9.99 1.66 13.89
N ILE A 198 -9.49 1.83 12.65
CA ILE A 198 -10.12 1.33 11.42
C ILE A 198 -9.38 0.14 10.80
N GLY A 199 -8.36 -0.36 11.48
CA GLY A 199 -7.53 -1.48 11.06
C GLY A 199 -6.32 -1.61 11.97
N ARG A 200 -5.41 -2.52 11.63
CA ARG A 200 -4.21 -2.78 12.44
C ARG A 200 -3.10 -1.79 12.08
N GLY A 201 -2.76 -0.87 13.01
CA GLY A 201 -1.57 -0.03 12.93
C GLY A 201 -0.37 -0.66 13.66
N ASN A 202 0.65 0.15 13.96
CA ASN A 202 1.76 -0.29 14.84
C ASN A 202 1.23 -0.62 16.23
N TYR A 203 0.29 0.20 16.73
CA TYR A 203 -0.34 0.05 18.01
C TYR A 203 -1.86 0.16 17.88
N LEU A 204 -2.56 -0.58 18.73
CA LEU A 204 -4.03 -0.52 18.85
C LEU A 204 -4.50 0.56 19.83
N CYS A 205 -3.58 1.09 20.65
CA CYS A 205 -3.83 2.11 21.67
C CYS A 205 -2.86 3.27 21.49
N LEU A 206 -3.36 4.51 21.63
CA LEU A 206 -2.51 5.70 21.53
C LEU A 206 -1.48 5.77 22.66
N GLN A 207 -1.84 5.32 23.85
CA GLN A 207 -0.92 5.30 25.01
C GLN A 207 0.27 4.39 24.74
N ASP A 208 0.05 3.19 24.16
CA ASP A 208 1.13 2.24 23.86
C ASP A 208 2.13 2.82 22.86
N ALA A 209 1.63 3.56 21.85
CA ALA A 209 2.50 4.25 20.89
C ALA A 209 3.33 5.36 21.56
N VAL A 210 2.74 6.08 22.53
CA VAL A 210 3.44 7.10 23.31
C VAL A 210 4.47 6.48 24.24
N ASP A 211 4.14 5.36 24.88
CA ASP A 211 5.04 4.66 25.80
C ASP A 211 6.25 4.06 25.09
N ALA A 212 6.09 3.66 23.83
CA ALA A 212 7.20 3.18 22.99
C ALA A 212 8.25 4.25 22.67
N VAL A 213 7.90 5.53 22.73
CA VAL A 213 8.86 6.64 22.55
C VAL A 213 9.69 6.79 23.80
N LYS A 214 11.02 6.72 23.69
CA LYS A 214 11.92 6.89 24.83
C LYS A 214 12.03 8.36 25.24
N VAL A 215 12.34 8.59 26.51
CA VAL A 215 12.62 9.93 27.04
C VAL A 215 13.80 10.54 26.26
N GLY A 216 13.65 11.79 25.84
CA GLY A 216 14.62 12.51 25.03
C GLY A 216 14.46 12.33 23.52
N GLU A 217 13.75 11.29 23.06
CA GLU A 217 13.51 11.05 21.63
C GLU A 217 12.36 11.92 21.07
N LYS A 218 12.40 12.09 19.75
CA LYS A 218 11.32 12.70 18.95
C LYS A 218 10.56 11.62 18.22
N ALA A 219 9.25 11.73 18.18
CA ALA A 219 8.42 10.86 17.34
C ALA A 219 7.20 11.59 16.81
N THR A 220 6.81 11.25 15.58
CA THR A 220 5.56 11.68 14.96
C THR A 220 4.62 10.48 14.89
N ILE A 221 3.49 10.55 15.58
CA ILE A 221 2.48 9.48 15.63
C ILE A 221 1.29 9.88 14.77
N LEU A 222 1.00 9.09 13.73
CA LEU A 222 -0.20 9.21 12.91
C LEU A 222 -1.36 8.50 13.58
N ILE A 223 -2.48 9.20 13.76
CA ILE A 223 -3.69 8.68 14.38
C ILE A 223 -4.82 8.66 13.35
N LEU A 224 -5.36 7.47 13.09
CA LEU A 224 -6.36 7.21 12.06
C LEU A 224 -7.69 6.79 12.67
N GLY A 225 -8.72 7.62 12.44
CA GLY A 225 -10.08 7.35 12.88
C GLY A 225 -10.24 7.26 14.40
N GLY A 226 -11.49 7.11 14.87
CA GLY A 226 -11.83 6.80 16.26
C GLY A 226 -11.68 7.95 17.26
N ASN A 227 -12.12 7.64 18.48
CA ASN A 227 -11.99 8.51 19.64
C ASN A 227 -10.93 7.94 20.59
N TRP A 228 -9.94 8.75 20.90
CA TRP A 228 -8.78 8.36 21.68
C TRP A 228 -8.73 9.17 22.97
N LYS A 229 -8.29 8.54 24.04
CA LYS A 229 -7.97 9.27 25.27
C LYS A 229 -6.68 10.05 25.09
N LYS A 230 -6.60 11.22 25.72
CA LYS A 230 -5.35 11.99 25.79
C LYS A 230 -4.27 11.14 26.45
N PRO A 231 -3.09 11.00 25.82
CA PRO A 231 -2.02 10.21 26.42
C PRO A 231 -1.46 10.90 27.65
N VAL A 232 -1.05 10.08 28.61
CA VAL A 232 -0.33 10.50 29.82
C VAL A 232 1.14 10.08 29.73
N HIS A 233 1.98 10.43 30.71
CA HIS A 233 3.42 10.08 30.75
C HIS A 233 4.20 10.53 29.49
N THR A 234 3.96 11.79 29.09
CA THR A 234 4.64 12.41 27.95
C THR A 234 5.88 13.21 28.32
N GLU A 235 6.18 13.33 29.60
CA GLU A 235 7.27 14.14 30.16
C GLU A 235 8.63 13.70 29.60
N GLY A 236 9.39 14.66 29.09
CA GLY A 236 10.70 14.42 28.49
C GLY A 236 10.67 13.80 27.07
N LYS A 237 9.49 13.53 26.50
CA LYS A 237 9.32 13.02 25.13
C LYS A 237 8.89 14.15 24.20
N LYS A 238 9.42 14.19 22.97
CA LYS A 238 9.04 15.20 21.96
C LYS A 238 8.09 14.57 20.95
N ILE A 239 6.81 14.45 21.30
CA ILE A 239 5.79 13.76 20.50
C ILE A 239 4.96 14.75 19.71
N LYS A 240 4.87 14.53 18.39
CA LYS A 240 3.94 15.19 17.49
C LYS A 240 2.82 14.22 17.12
N LEU A 241 1.57 14.58 17.45
CA LEU A 241 0.38 13.83 17.09
C LEU A 241 -0.24 14.40 15.81
N VAL A 242 -0.44 13.56 14.78
CA VAL A 242 -1.07 13.92 13.52
C VAL A 242 -2.36 13.13 13.36
N LYS A 243 -3.48 13.83 13.34
CA LYS A 243 -4.82 13.22 13.24
C LYS A 243 -5.30 13.20 11.80
N ARG A 244 -5.90 12.09 11.36
CA ARG A 244 -6.52 11.91 10.04
C ARG A 244 -7.81 11.08 10.17
N TRP A 245 -8.66 11.18 9.16
CA TRP A 245 -9.88 10.39 9.02
C TRP A 245 -10.81 10.43 10.24
N GLY A 246 -11.06 11.63 10.75
CA GLY A 246 -11.98 11.84 11.87
C GLY A 246 -11.44 11.39 13.23
N ALA A 247 -10.12 11.21 13.37
CA ALA A 247 -9.53 10.91 14.67
C ALA A 247 -9.72 12.07 15.65
N ASN A 248 -10.28 11.76 16.81
CA ASN A 248 -10.45 12.68 17.94
C ASN A 248 -9.62 12.25 19.13
N ILE A 249 -9.12 13.23 19.87
CA ILE A 249 -8.46 13.00 21.16
C ILE A 249 -9.26 13.78 22.20
N SER A 250 -9.85 13.08 23.16
CA SER A 250 -10.56 13.72 24.27
C SER A 250 -9.58 14.58 25.09
N ARG A 251 -10.10 15.64 25.69
CA ARG A 251 -9.32 16.53 26.56
C ARG A 251 -9.26 16.04 28.01
N ASP A 252 -10.04 15.01 28.32
CA ASP A 252 -10.18 14.40 29.65
C ASP A 252 -9.73 12.94 29.63
#